data_66467cd4b908e9ffd2cb32caa84e3441
#
_entry.id   66467cd4b908e9ffd2cb32caa84e3441
#
_cell.length_a   1.000
_cell.length_b   1.000
_cell.length_c   1.000
_cell.angle_alpha   90.00
_cell.angle_beta   90.00
_cell.angle_gamma   90.00
#
_symmetry.space_group_name_H-M   'P 1'
#
loop_
_entity.id
_entity.type
_entity.pdbx_description
1 polymer ?
#
loop_
_entity_poly.entity_id
_entity_poly.type
_entity_poly.pdbx_seq_one_letter_code
_entity_poly.pdbx_strand_id
1 'polypeptide(L)'
;MKRQQDATARQAAKPFELYIHVPFCLRRCGYCDFNTYTAVDLGEGASRGGYASVAIREMRLIRDWQEEHGLVEPALSSVFFGGGTPTVLPAEDLVRMLHAARSLWGLQPDAEITTEANPDTVDERYLAQLAQGGFTRVSFGMQSAVPRVLRILERTHTPANVTAGVAAARRLGLECSVDLIYGAPGESIDEWEQSVQEALSLGVNHISAYALTLEPTTKMGRQVAAGQLAHPDDDDEADKYELADDLFQAAGLQWYEVSNWARPGHESRHNLGYWRNVDWAGIGPGAHSHYNWIELDPVSEISETGGSAGGRSEEGAWRKTGQRGDDGSGEGPQAFRFAGPSPAADCSKVAGESVRVWDIRHPRAWARAVNQERQPWSGGEVIGPRERLEEGVMLGLRIREGLSLEKLERLAGGRLDLRRLAPALHGGLAQARGGRIVPTRRGRLLNDDLIADVLEAVGA
;
A
#
# COMPACT_ATOMS: atom_id res chain seq x y z
N MET A 1 -7.56 35.24 10.36
CA MET A 1 -6.14 35.14 10.02
C MET A 1 -5.38 34.18 10.93
N LYS A 2 -5.36 34.32 12.27
CA LYS A 2 -4.62 33.42 13.16
C LYS A 2 -5.10 31.94 13.09
N ARG A 3 -6.42 31.70 13.10
CA ARG A 3 -7.01 30.34 12.96
C ARG A 3 -6.73 29.68 11.60
N GLN A 4 -6.69 30.46 10.52
CA GLN A 4 -6.33 29.99 9.19
C GLN A 4 -4.85 29.65 9.08
N GLN A 5 -3.98 30.41 9.77
CA GLN A 5 -2.54 30.12 9.89
C GLN A 5 -2.28 28.88 10.72
N ASP A 6 -3.06 28.65 11.82
CA ASP A 6 -2.95 27.46 12.66
C ASP A 6 -3.46 26.20 11.95
N ALA A 7 -4.52 26.29 11.14
CA ALA A 7 -5.00 25.20 10.29
C ALA A 7 -3.96 24.85 9.20
N THR A 8 -3.42 25.87 8.54
CA THR A 8 -2.36 25.69 7.52
C THR A 8 -1.08 25.12 8.12
N ALA A 9 -0.71 25.52 9.35
CA ALA A 9 0.46 24.99 10.05
C ALA A 9 0.26 23.54 10.54
N ARG A 10 -0.96 23.14 10.92
CA ARG A 10 -1.31 21.75 11.27
C ARG A 10 -1.38 20.86 10.02
N GLN A 11 -1.86 21.38 8.91
CA GLN A 11 -1.90 20.69 7.62
C GLN A 11 -0.51 20.47 7.02
N ALA A 12 0.43 21.40 7.21
CA ALA A 12 1.83 21.26 6.79
C ALA A 12 2.61 20.15 7.52
N ALA A 13 2.04 19.55 8.58
CA ALA A 13 2.68 18.52 9.39
C ALA A 13 2.31 17.08 9.01
N LYS A 14 1.28 16.86 8.15
CA LYS A 14 0.90 15.51 7.71
C LYS A 14 1.64 15.13 6.43
N PRO A 15 2.25 13.93 6.34
CA PRO A 15 2.78 13.43 5.09
C PRO A 15 1.65 13.23 4.07
N PHE A 16 1.94 13.48 2.79
CA PHE A 16 1.09 13.12 1.67
C PHE A 16 1.92 12.32 0.67
N GLU A 17 1.35 11.26 0.13
CA GLU A 17 2.04 10.28 -0.69
C GLU A 17 1.33 10.07 -2.03
N LEU A 18 2.10 9.63 -3.03
CA LEU A 18 1.57 9.29 -4.35
C LEU A 18 1.97 7.87 -4.73
N TYR A 19 0.99 7.04 -5.02
CA TYR A 19 1.18 5.71 -5.60
C TYR A 19 0.81 5.71 -7.08
N ILE A 20 1.68 5.20 -7.94
CA ILE A 20 1.42 5.08 -9.38
C ILE A 20 1.44 3.60 -9.76
N HIS A 21 0.26 3.08 -10.11
CA HIS A 21 0.07 1.69 -10.48
C HIS A 21 0.32 1.48 -11.98
N VAL A 22 1.48 0.93 -12.33
CA VAL A 22 1.81 0.54 -13.70
C VAL A 22 1.36 -0.91 -13.94
N PRO A 23 0.29 -1.15 -14.73
CA PRO A 23 -0.34 -2.47 -14.80
C PRO A 23 0.36 -3.45 -15.74
N PHE A 24 1.53 -3.14 -16.28
CA PHE A 24 2.17 -3.94 -17.33
C PHE A 24 3.26 -4.85 -16.78
N CYS A 25 3.31 -6.08 -17.30
CA CYS A 25 4.41 -7.03 -17.13
C CYS A 25 4.85 -7.59 -18.48
N LEU A 26 6.10 -8.03 -18.61
CA LEU A 26 6.51 -8.81 -19.77
C LEU A 26 5.90 -10.21 -19.73
N ARG A 27 5.84 -10.79 -18.51
CA ARG A 27 5.24 -12.08 -18.22
C ARG A 27 4.53 -12.00 -16.87
N ARG A 28 3.40 -12.70 -16.72
CA ARG A 28 2.71 -12.83 -15.43
C ARG A 28 3.25 -14.05 -14.69
N CYS A 29 3.71 -13.84 -13.46
CA CYS A 29 4.17 -14.90 -12.56
C CYS A 29 3.01 -15.82 -12.14
N GLY A 30 3.30 -17.09 -11.85
CA GLY A 30 2.27 -18.07 -11.52
C GLY A 30 1.47 -17.77 -10.25
N TYR A 31 2.08 -17.06 -9.30
CA TYR A 31 1.50 -16.68 -8.02
C TYR A 31 0.83 -15.30 -8.00
N CYS A 32 1.05 -14.47 -9.03
CA CYS A 32 0.69 -13.05 -8.99
C CYS A 32 -0.83 -12.83 -9.07
N ASP A 33 -1.38 -12.17 -8.06
CA ASP A 33 -2.78 -11.73 -7.94
C ASP A 33 -2.98 -10.26 -8.29
N PHE A 34 -1.89 -9.50 -8.46
CA PHE A 34 -1.97 -8.07 -8.77
C PHE A 34 -2.71 -7.79 -10.08
N ASN A 35 -3.26 -6.57 -10.18
CA ASN A 35 -3.94 -6.08 -11.39
C ASN A 35 -2.94 -5.83 -12.52
N THR A 36 -2.50 -6.90 -13.19
CA THR A 36 -1.43 -6.86 -14.18
C THR A 36 -1.82 -7.46 -15.52
N TYR A 37 -1.24 -6.93 -16.60
CA TYR A 37 -1.51 -7.30 -17.99
C TYR A 37 -0.22 -7.48 -18.77
N THR A 38 -0.15 -8.53 -19.59
CA THR A 38 1.00 -8.79 -20.46
C THR A 38 0.84 -8.21 -21.87
N ALA A 39 -0.36 -7.80 -22.24
CA ALA A 39 -0.61 -7.15 -23.53
C ALA A 39 0.15 -5.81 -23.62
N VAL A 40 0.76 -5.56 -24.78
CA VAL A 40 1.49 -4.32 -25.06
C VAL A 40 0.53 -3.16 -25.30
N ASP A 41 -0.61 -3.48 -25.91
CA ASP A 41 -1.65 -2.52 -26.27
C ASP A 41 -3.03 -3.10 -25.92
N LEU A 42 -3.77 -2.37 -25.10
CA LEU A 42 -5.15 -2.64 -24.73
C LEU A 42 -6.12 -1.61 -25.33
N GLY A 43 -5.63 -0.72 -26.22
CA GLY A 43 -6.39 0.34 -26.89
C GLY A 43 -6.64 1.59 -26.03
N GLU A 44 -7.12 2.64 -26.69
CA GLU A 44 -7.61 3.89 -26.05
C GLU A 44 -6.67 4.56 -25.05
N GLY A 45 -5.35 4.50 -25.27
CA GLY A 45 -4.34 5.05 -24.34
C GLY A 45 -3.88 4.08 -23.26
N ALA A 46 -4.45 2.87 -23.21
CA ALA A 46 -4.04 1.80 -22.32
C ALA A 46 -2.93 0.92 -22.94
N SER A 47 -2.08 1.48 -23.78
CA SER A 47 -0.85 0.86 -24.28
C SER A 47 0.33 1.27 -23.41
N ARG A 48 1.43 0.49 -23.45
CA ARG A 48 2.67 0.88 -22.76
C ARG A 48 3.16 2.27 -23.18
N GLY A 49 3.07 2.62 -24.48
CA GLY A 49 3.47 3.94 -24.97
C GLY A 49 2.48 5.08 -24.68
N GLY A 50 1.21 4.77 -24.41
CA GLY A 50 0.18 5.77 -24.11
C GLY A 50 -0.04 6.02 -22.63
N TYR A 51 0.34 5.08 -21.78
CA TYR A 51 -0.01 5.03 -20.37
C TYR A 51 0.40 6.30 -19.61
N ALA A 52 1.65 6.72 -19.71
CA ALA A 52 2.17 7.87 -18.95
C ALA A 52 1.36 9.15 -19.22
N SER A 53 0.90 9.36 -20.46
CA SER A 53 0.09 10.53 -20.81
C SER A 53 -1.30 10.49 -20.20
N VAL A 54 -1.90 9.30 -20.04
CA VAL A 54 -3.20 9.13 -19.37
C VAL A 54 -3.03 9.29 -17.85
N ALA A 55 -2.01 8.67 -17.24
CA ALA A 55 -1.71 8.82 -15.82
C ALA A 55 -1.47 10.29 -15.43
N ILE A 56 -0.76 11.06 -16.26
CA ILE A 56 -0.57 12.49 -16.03
C ILE A 56 -1.89 13.28 -16.12
N ARG A 57 -2.82 12.89 -16.98
CA ARG A 57 -4.15 13.52 -17.01
C ARG A 57 -4.95 13.19 -15.76
N GLU A 58 -4.90 11.94 -15.33
CA GLU A 58 -5.55 11.53 -14.09
C GLU A 58 -5.01 12.30 -12.87
N MET A 59 -3.70 12.48 -12.75
CA MET A 59 -3.11 13.31 -11.69
C MET A 59 -3.73 14.70 -11.64
N ARG A 60 -4.00 15.33 -12.79
CA ARG A 60 -4.67 16.64 -12.85
C ARG A 60 -6.12 16.55 -12.36
N LEU A 61 -6.86 15.55 -12.83
CA LEU A 61 -8.25 15.34 -12.39
C LEU A 61 -8.33 15.14 -10.87
N ILE A 62 -7.41 14.36 -10.28
CA ILE A 62 -7.35 14.17 -8.83
C ILE A 62 -6.99 15.48 -8.12
N ARG A 63 -6.03 16.26 -8.63
CA ARG A 63 -5.66 17.55 -8.07
C ARG A 63 -6.83 18.54 -8.10
N ASP A 64 -7.51 18.64 -9.25
CA ASP A 64 -8.68 19.49 -9.41
C ASP A 64 -9.79 19.09 -8.43
N TRP A 65 -10.05 17.78 -8.29
CA TRP A 65 -11.02 17.26 -7.32
C TRP A 65 -10.62 17.60 -5.87
N GLN A 66 -9.35 17.47 -5.50
CA GLN A 66 -8.87 17.87 -4.17
C GLN A 66 -9.15 19.35 -3.90
N GLU A 67 -8.87 20.22 -4.87
CA GLU A 67 -9.10 21.67 -4.76
C GLU A 67 -10.59 21.99 -4.65
N GLU A 68 -11.46 21.35 -5.45
CA GLU A 68 -12.92 21.52 -5.42
C GLU A 68 -13.52 21.10 -4.07
N HIS A 69 -12.91 20.13 -3.38
CA HIS A 69 -13.37 19.63 -2.08
C HIS A 69 -12.60 20.23 -0.90
N GLY A 70 -11.78 21.24 -1.14
CA GLY A 70 -11.03 21.94 -0.10
C GLY A 70 -9.92 21.12 0.56
N LEU A 71 -9.48 20.02 -0.08
CA LEU A 71 -8.33 19.24 0.36
C LEU A 71 -7.04 19.95 -0.10
N VAL A 72 -6.31 20.51 0.86
CA VAL A 72 -5.02 21.16 0.61
C VAL A 72 -3.93 20.22 1.09
N GLU A 73 -3.46 19.37 0.19
CA GLU A 73 -2.39 18.43 0.49
C GLU A 73 -1.04 19.13 0.51
N PRO A 74 -0.13 18.76 1.43
CA PRO A 74 1.24 19.27 1.45
C PRO A 74 2.05 18.74 0.26
N ALA A 75 3.28 19.21 0.13
CA ALA A 75 4.23 18.64 -0.83
C ALA A 75 4.46 17.13 -0.54
N LEU A 76 4.53 16.32 -1.60
CA LEU A 76 4.68 14.86 -1.53
C LEU A 76 5.91 14.48 -0.71
N SER A 77 5.71 13.62 0.28
CA SER A 77 6.78 13.00 1.08
C SER A 77 7.36 11.78 0.40
N SER A 78 6.56 11.08 -0.42
CA SER A 78 7.00 9.97 -1.24
C SER A 78 6.21 9.83 -2.53
N VAL A 79 6.85 9.25 -3.56
CA VAL A 79 6.22 8.79 -4.80
C VAL A 79 6.67 7.36 -5.06
N PHE A 80 5.73 6.44 -5.20
CA PHE A 80 6.02 5.02 -5.42
C PHE A 80 5.41 4.55 -6.74
N PHE A 81 6.25 4.01 -7.61
CA PHE A 81 5.84 3.36 -8.85
C PHE A 81 5.86 1.86 -8.65
N GLY A 82 4.69 1.23 -8.67
CA GLY A 82 4.53 -0.19 -8.40
C GLY A 82 3.47 -0.86 -9.26
N GLY A 83 3.09 -2.07 -8.86
CA GLY A 83 1.98 -2.83 -9.40
C GLY A 83 2.38 -4.02 -10.25
N GLY A 84 2.56 -3.83 -11.56
CA GLY A 84 3.09 -4.86 -12.46
C GLY A 84 4.62 -4.85 -12.43
N THR A 85 5.18 -4.23 -13.44
CA THR A 85 6.62 -3.97 -13.55
C THR A 85 6.80 -2.58 -14.16
N PRO A 86 6.94 -1.53 -13.36
CA PRO A 86 7.06 -0.16 -13.88
C PRO A 86 8.16 0.00 -14.92
N THR A 87 9.25 -0.72 -14.76
CA THR A 87 10.43 -0.66 -15.63
C THR A 87 10.26 -1.36 -17.00
N VAL A 88 9.07 -1.85 -17.33
CA VAL A 88 8.73 -2.21 -18.73
C VAL A 88 8.36 -0.99 -19.56
N LEU A 89 8.11 0.14 -18.92
CA LEU A 89 7.95 1.44 -19.58
C LEU A 89 9.34 2.06 -19.85
N PRO A 90 9.46 2.92 -20.86
CA PRO A 90 10.66 3.75 -21.02
C PRO A 90 10.96 4.58 -19.78
N ALA A 91 12.22 4.73 -19.39
CA ALA A 91 12.61 5.51 -18.21
C ALA A 91 12.10 6.99 -18.31
N GLU A 92 12.08 7.53 -19.52
CA GLU A 92 11.56 8.88 -19.79
C GLU A 92 10.08 9.03 -19.39
N ASP A 93 9.28 7.96 -19.53
CA ASP A 93 7.87 7.99 -19.15
C ASP A 93 7.69 8.02 -17.63
N LEU A 94 8.50 7.27 -16.87
CA LEU A 94 8.50 7.33 -15.41
C LEU A 94 8.94 8.73 -14.94
N VAL A 95 10.01 9.27 -15.55
CA VAL A 95 10.50 10.63 -15.24
C VAL A 95 9.45 11.69 -15.58
N ARG A 96 8.74 11.57 -16.71
CA ARG A 96 7.65 12.50 -17.07
C ARG A 96 6.51 12.49 -16.03
N MET A 97 6.10 11.30 -15.56
CA MET A 97 5.07 11.18 -14.53
C MET A 97 5.54 11.79 -13.20
N LEU A 98 6.78 11.54 -12.78
CA LEU A 98 7.37 12.16 -11.60
C LEU A 98 7.41 13.69 -11.69
N HIS A 99 7.80 14.25 -12.85
CA HIS A 99 7.83 15.70 -13.07
C HIS A 99 6.42 16.31 -13.05
N ALA A 100 5.41 15.60 -13.56
CA ALA A 100 4.02 16.03 -13.47
C ALA A 100 3.54 16.05 -12.00
N ALA A 101 3.83 15.01 -11.22
CA ALA A 101 3.53 14.96 -9.80
C ALA A 101 4.19 16.13 -9.04
N ARG A 102 5.48 16.38 -9.29
CA ARG A 102 6.21 17.53 -8.74
C ARG A 102 5.54 18.87 -9.07
N SER A 103 5.05 19.02 -10.30
CA SER A 103 4.41 20.27 -10.74
C SER A 103 3.05 20.50 -10.08
N LEU A 104 2.30 19.43 -9.76
CA LEU A 104 0.95 19.51 -9.21
C LEU A 104 0.93 19.66 -7.69
N TRP A 105 1.78 18.94 -6.98
CA TRP A 105 1.78 18.93 -5.50
C TRP A 105 3.09 19.46 -4.88
N GLY A 106 4.16 19.57 -5.65
CA GLY A 106 5.51 19.78 -5.12
C GLY A 106 6.09 18.47 -4.56
N LEU A 107 7.39 18.49 -4.27
CA LEU A 107 8.09 17.42 -3.55
C LEU A 107 8.78 17.99 -2.34
N GLN A 108 8.77 17.29 -1.21
CA GLN A 108 9.62 17.62 -0.07
C GLN A 108 11.09 17.49 -0.49
N PRO A 109 12.01 18.26 0.11
CA PRO A 109 13.42 18.25 -0.28
C PRO A 109 14.08 16.87 -0.18
N ASP A 110 13.60 16.03 0.72
CA ASP A 110 14.07 14.68 1.00
C ASP A 110 13.05 13.61 0.58
N ALA A 111 12.10 13.92 -0.30
CA ALA A 111 11.07 12.97 -0.75
C ALA A 111 11.68 11.65 -1.23
N GLU A 112 11.09 10.53 -0.80
CA GLU A 112 11.46 9.20 -1.30
C GLU A 112 10.77 8.94 -2.63
N ILE A 113 11.55 8.69 -3.69
CA ILE A 113 11.02 8.40 -5.01
C ILE A 113 11.47 7.00 -5.40
N THR A 114 10.54 6.05 -5.32
CA THR A 114 10.81 4.61 -5.50
C THR A 114 10.19 4.06 -6.76
N THR A 115 10.86 3.15 -7.43
CA THR A 115 10.27 2.28 -8.46
C THR A 115 10.61 0.84 -8.20
N GLU A 116 9.62 -0.04 -8.40
CA GLU A 116 9.84 -1.48 -8.51
C GLU A 116 10.48 -1.82 -9.86
N ALA A 117 11.36 -2.82 -9.85
CA ALA A 117 12.03 -3.30 -11.05
C ALA A 117 12.16 -4.83 -11.06
N ASN A 118 11.85 -5.45 -12.20
CA ASN A 118 12.37 -6.77 -12.48
C ASN A 118 13.85 -6.67 -12.88
N PRO A 119 14.73 -7.51 -12.33
CA PRO A 119 16.16 -7.41 -12.59
C PRO A 119 16.55 -7.55 -14.08
N ASP A 120 15.69 -8.20 -14.90
CA ASP A 120 15.88 -8.40 -16.34
C ASP A 120 15.27 -7.28 -17.22
N THR A 121 14.64 -6.26 -16.61
CA THR A 121 14.05 -5.12 -17.34
C THR A 121 14.88 -3.85 -17.26
N VAL A 122 15.98 -3.85 -16.53
CA VAL A 122 16.84 -2.68 -16.33
C VAL A 122 18.30 -2.96 -16.62
N ASP A 123 18.96 -1.96 -17.13
CA ASP A 123 20.42 -1.90 -17.27
C ASP A 123 20.96 -0.61 -16.62
N GLU A 124 22.27 -0.43 -16.61
CA GLU A 124 22.91 0.76 -16.03
C GLU A 124 22.46 2.05 -16.70
N ARG A 125 22.21 2.04 -18.02
CA ARG A 125 21.73 3.22 -18.76
C ARG A 125 20.32 3.59 -18.31
N TYR A 126 19.44 2.62 -18.18
CA TYR A 126 18.05 2.83 -17.69
C TYR A 126 18.06 3.42 -16.28
N LEU A 127 18.84 2.82 -15.37
CA LEU A 127 18.98 3.29 -14.00
C LEU A 127 19.60 4.70 -13.91
N ALA A 128 20.57 5.02 -14.79
CA ALA A 128 21.14 6.37 -14.86
C ALA A 128 20.10 7.43 -15.29
N GLN A 129 19.20 7.09 -16.20
CA GLN A 129 18.10 7.98 -16.59
C GLN A 129 17.14 8.22 -15.43
N LEU A 130 16.81 7.18 -14.65
CA LEU A 130 15.98 7.33 -13.46
C LEU A 130 16.65 8.23 -12.40
N ALA A 131 17.92 7.96 -12.08
CA ALA A 131 18.67 8.75 -11.11
C ALA A 131 18.75 10.24 -11.51
N GLN A 132 19.05 10.52 -12.78
CA GLN A 132 19.06 11.87 -13.34
C GLN A 132 17.67 12.52 -13.33
N GLY A 133 16.61 11.71 -13.49
CA GLY A 133 15.22 12.12 -13.42
C GLY A 133 14.69 12.43 -12.02
N GLY A 134 15.49 12.12 -10.97
CA GLY A 134 15.17 12.41 -9.59
C GLY A 134 14.61 11.22 -8.79
N PHE A 135 14.71 10.00 -9.31
CA PHE A 135 14.46 8.79 -8.51
C PHE A 135 15.56 8.63 -7.46
N THR A 136 15.17 8.17 -6.26
CA THR A 136 16.09 8.01 -5.13
C THR A 136 16.28 6.55 -4.74
N ARG A 137 15.34 5.66 -5.12
CA ARG A 137 15.32 4.27 -4.68
C ARG A 137 14.80 3.32 -5.77
N VAL A 138 15.34 2.10 -5.81
CA VAL A 138 14.86 1.00 -6.67
C VAL A 138 14.67 -0.25 -5.81
N SER A 139 13.50 -0.90 -5.89
CA SER A 139 13.23 -2.22 -5.31
C SER A 139 13.32 -3.29 -6.39
N PHE A 140 14.22 -4.24 -6.20
CA PHE A 140 14.43 -5.33 -7.16
C PHE A 140 13.70 -6.59 -6.72
N GLY A 141 12.76 -7.06 -7.53
CA GLY A 141 12.09 -8.33 -7.30
C GLY A 141 13.03 -9.53 -7.51
N MET A 142 13.89 -9.79 -6.53
CA MET A 142 14.84 -10.92 -6.54
C MET A 142 14.14 -12.27 -6.36
N GLN A 143 13.20 -12.34 -5.45
CA GLN A 143 12.34 -13.46 -5.04
C GLN A 143 13.12 -14.64 -4.43
N SER A 144 14.13 -15.17 -5.10
CA SER A 144 15.02 -16.24 -4.62
C SER A 144 16.37 -16.18 -5.32
N ALA A 145 17.42 -16.69 -4.67
CA ALA A 145 18.72 -16.93 -5.28
C ALA A 145 18.83 -18.31 -5.93
N VAL A 146 17.85 -19.18 -5.69
CA VAL A 146 17.87 -20.58 -6.15
C VAL A 146 17.16 -20.72 -7.48
N PRO A 147 17.88 -21.13 -8.58
CA PRO A 147 17.26 -21.20 -9.91
C PRO A 147 16.06 -22.15 -10.00
N ARG A 148 16.00 -23.20 -9.16
CA ARG A 148 14.85 -24.10 -9.08
C ARG A 148 13.63 -23.38 -8.55
N VAL A 149 13.77 -22.61 -7.47
CA VAL A 149 12.70 -21.84 -6.85
C VAL A 149 12.22 -20.75 -7.81
N LEU A 150 13.11 -20.02 -8.46
CA LEU A 150 12.75 -19.05 -9.49
C LEU A 150 11.92 -19.67 -10.63
N ARG A 151 12.22 -20.89 -11.06
CA ARG A 151 11.41 -21.60 -12.06
C ARG A 151 10.01 -21.94 -11.55
N ILE A 152 9.87 -22.35 -10.28
CA ILE A 152 8.57 -22.62 -9.65
C ILE A 152 7.74 -21.33 -9.59
N LEU A 153 8.36 -20.22 -9.21
CA LEU A 153 7.73 -18.88 -9.18
C LEU A 153 7.50 -18.29 -10.58
N GLU A 154 7.90 -18.99 -11.66
CA GLU A 154 7.81 -18.54 -13.05
C GLU A 154 8.55 -17.22 -13.33
N ARG A 155 9.67 -16.99 -12.64
CA ARG A 155 10.55 -15.85 -12.87
C ARG A 155 11.50 -16.09 -14.05
N THR A 156 11.82 -15.01 -14.78
CA THR A 156 12.66 -15.05 -15.98
C THR A 156 14.10 -14.59 -15.72
N HIS A 157 14.30 -13.78 -14.70
CA HIS A 157 15.63 -13.29 -14.33
C HIS A 157 16.49 -14.38 -13.66
N THR A 158 17.78 -14.11 -13.60
CA THR A 158 18.79 -14.93 -12.91
C THR A 158 19.35 -14.17 -11.70
N PRO A 159 19.96 -14.84 -10.71
CA PRO A 159 20.68 -14.15 -9.63
C PRO A 159 21.73 -13.15 -10.14
N ALA A 160 22.41 -13.46 -11.25
CA ALA A 160 23.37 -12.52 -11.84
C ALA A 160 22.75 -11.20 -12.33
N ASN A 161 21.48 -11.22 -12.79
CA ASN A 161 20.76 -9.99 -13.14
C ASN A 161 20.55 -9.12 -11.91
N VAL A 162 20.21 -9.72 -10.76
CA VAL A 162 20.02 -9.00 -9.49
C VAL A 162 21.34 -8.34 -9.08
N THR A 163 22.42 -9.11 -9.02
CA THR A 163 23.75 -8.61 -8.64
C THR A 163 24.18 -7.44 -9.54
N ALA A 164 24.01 -7.58 -10.86
CA ALA A 164 24.34 -6.52 -11.81
C ALA A 164 23.48 -5.26 -11.62
N GLY A 165 22.16 -5.42 -11.42
CA GLY A 165 21.22 -4.33 -11.21
C GLY A 165 21.52 -3.56 -9.93
N VAL A 166 21.69 -4.26 -8.80
CA VAL A 166 22.03 -3.65 -7.50
C VAL A 166 23.37 -2.92 -7.56
N ALA A 167 24.41 -3.55 -8.17
CA ALA A 167 25.71 -2.93 -8.31
C ALA A 167 25.65 -1.64 -9.16
N ALA A 168 24.89 -1.64 -10.25
CA ALA A 168 24.69 -0.47 -11.10
C ALA A 168 23.93 0.65 -10.35
N ALA A 169 22.82 0.33 -9.68
CA ALA A 169 22.04 1.30 -8.92
C ALA A 169 22.89 1.97 -7.82
N ARG A 170 23.67 1.19 -7.07
CA ARG A 170 24.56 1.72 -6.03
C ARG A 170 25.65 2.66 -6.58
N ARG A 171 26.25 2.32 -7.74
CA ARG A 171 27.23 3.24 -8.40
C ARG A 171 26.60 4.58 -8.77
N LEU A 172 25.31 4.57 -9.07
CA LEU A 172 24.54 5.79 -9.42
C LEU A 172 23.99 6.54 -8.21
N GLY A 173 24.27 6.06 -6.98
CA GLY A 173 23.80 6.69 -5.75
C GLY A 173 22.34 6.44 -5.41
N LEU A 174 21.71 5.46 -6.08
CA LEU A 174 20.35 5.02 -5.75
C LEU A 174 20.36 4.11 -4.53
N GLU A 175 19.42 4.32 -3.61
CA GLU A 175 19.09 3.35 -2.58
C GLU A 175 18.55 2.07 -3.23
N CYS A 176 18.90 0.92 -2.66
CA CYS A 176 18.46 -0.37 -3.20
C CYS A 176 17.77 -1.20 -2.14
N SER A 177 16.65 -1.79 -2.52
CA SER A 177 16.04 -2.90 -1.80
C SER A 177 15.93 -4.13 -2.69
N VAL A 178 15.83 -5.30 -2.06
CA VAL A 178 15.50 -6.55 -2.75
C VAL A 178 14.31 -7.19 -2.06
N ASP A 179 13.43 -7.77 -2.88
CA ASP A 179 12.23 -8.44 -2.42
C ASP A 179 12.43 -9.95 -2.57
N LEU A 180 12.20 -10.69 -1.50
CA LEU A 180 12.28 -12.14 -1.41
C LEU A 180 10.90 -12.73 -1.18
N ILE A 181 10.69 -13.98 -1.63
CA ILE A 181 9.49 -14.76 -1.37
C ILE A 181 9.94 -16.11 -0.80
N TYR A 182 9.40 -16.48 0.36
CA TYR A 182 9.58 -17.80 0.98
C TYR A 182 8.28 -18.59 1.01
N GLY A 183 8.37 -19.90 1.25
CA GLY A 183 7.21 -20.79 1.22
C GLY A 183 6.82 -21.24 -0.19
N ALA A 184 7.71 -21.09 -1.18
CA ALA A 184 7.47 -21.63 -2.52
C ALA A 184 7.30 -23.16 -2.46
N PRO A 185 6.38 -23.77 -3.25
CA PRO A 185 6.12 -25.20 -3.19
C PRO A 185 7.39 -26.05 -3.28
N GLY A 186 7.68 -26.79 -2.20
CA GLY A 186 8.86 -27.66 -2.08
C GLY A 186 10.19 -26.93 -1.89
N GLU A 187 10.18 -25.65 -1.54
CA GLU A 187 11.39 -24.93 -1.13
C GLU A 187 11.84 -25.40 0.25
N SER A 188 13.09 -25.85 0.36
CA SER A 188 13.68 -26.23 1.65
C SER A 188 14.15 -25.02 2.45
N ILE A 189 14.35 -25.22 3.77
CA ILE A 189 14.92 -24.21 4.65
C ILE A 189 16.35 -23.81 4.22
N ASP A 190 17.14 -24.75 3.71
CA ASP A 190 18.51 -24.49 3.21
C ASP A 190 18.48 -23.61 1.95
N GLU A 191 17.52 -23.83 1.04
CA GLU A 191 17.35 -23.00 -0.17
C GLU A 191 16.88 -21.59 0.19
N TRP A 192 16.04 -21.48 1.20
CA TRP A 192 15.66 -20.18 1.74
C TRP A 192 16.84 -19.47 2.39
N GLU A 193 17.59 -20.15 3.25
CA GLU A 193 18.82 -19.59 3.84
C GLU A 193 19.80 -19.11 2.78
N GLN A 194 20.02 -19.89 1.72
CA GLN A 194 20.86 -19.48 0.59
C GLN A 194 20.35 -18.17 -0.03
N SER A 195 19.06 -18.01 -0.21
CA SER A 195 18.45 -16.81 -0.79
C SER A 195 18.64 -15.59 0.11
N VAL A 196 18.49 -15.75 1.45
CA VAL A 196 18.74 -14.71 2.44
C VAL A 196 20.21 -14.28 2.46
N GLN A 197 21.13 -15.25 2.47
CA GLN A 197 22.57 -14.97 2.48
C GLN A 197 23.02 -14.25 1.21
N GLU A 198 22.51 -14.65 0.04
CA GLU A 198 22.80 -13.97 -1.21
C GLU A 198 22.28 -12.52 -1.19
N ALA A 199 21.03 -12.28 -0.72
CA ALA A 199 20.47 -10.96 -0.58
C ALA A 199 21.33 -10.06 0.34
N LEU A 200 21.80 -10.60 1.47
CA LEU A 200 22.71 -9.90 2.38
C LEU A 200 24.04 -9.58 1.74
N SER A 201 24.57 -10.49 0.90
CA SER A 201 25.85 -10.31 0.21
C SER A 201 25.84 -9.13 -0.78
N LEU A 202 24.65 -8.75 -1.30
CA LEU A 202 24.48 -7.60 -2.20
C LEU A 202 24.74 -6.26 -1.49
N GLY A 203 24.77 -6.24 -0.15
CA GLY A 203 25.01 -5.05 0.65
C GLY A 203 23.93 -3.99 0.52
N VAL A 204 22.68 -4.41 0.30
CA VAL A 204 21.51 -3.53 0.31
C VAL A 204 21.16 -3.06 1.72
N ASN A 205 20.46 -1.94 1.83
CA ASN A 205 20.06 -1.35 3.10
C ASN A 205 18.64 -1.77 3.54
N HIS A 206 17.91 -2.45 2.67
CA HIS A 206 16.54 -2.85 2.91
C HIS A 206 16.25 -4.18 2.20
N ILE A 207 15.53 -5.07 2.89
CA ILE A 207 15.07 -6.35 2.35
C ILE A 207 13.61 -6.54 2.73
N SER A 208 12.79 -6.88 1.74
CA SER A 208 11.43 -7.38 1.93
C SER A 208 11.46 -8.91 1.85
N ALA A 209 10.79 -9.60 2.75
CA ALA A 209 10.64 -11.06 2.71
C ALA A 209 9.17 -11.42 2.96
N TYR A 210 8.50 -11.89 1.91
CA TYR A 210 7.08 -12.17 1.90
C TYR A 210 6.82 -13.67 1.96
N ALA A 211 5.91 -14.11 2.85
CA ALA A 211 5.33 -15.44 2.75
C ALA A 211 4.54 -15.56 1.44
N LEU A 212 4.63 -16.70 0.77
CA LEU A 212 3.92 -16.95 -0.47
C LEU A 212 2.43 -17.19 -0.21
N THR A 213 1.63 -16.17 -0.31
CA THR A 213 0.17 -16.30 -0.29
C THR A 213 -0.35 -16.66 -1.67
N LEU A 214 -1.17 -17.71 -1.75
CA LEU A 214 -1.71 -18.23 -3.02
C LEU A 214 -3.20 -17.97 -3.14
N GLU A 215 -3.56 -16.97 -3.91
CA GLU A 215 -4.96 -16.71 -4.25
C GLU A 215 -5.51 -17.79 -5.19
N PRO A 216 -6.71 -18.36 -4.92
CA PRO A 216 -7.32 -19.42 -5.74
C PRO A 216 -7.46 -19.07 -7.22
N THR A 217 -7.57 -17.79 -7.55
CA THR A 217 -7.70 -17.28 -8.92
C THR A 217 -6.39 -17.24 -9.70
N THR A 218 -5.23 -17.36 -9.02
CA THR A 218 -3.93 -17.40 -9.66
C THR A 218 -3.68 -18.75 -10.36
N LYS A 219 -2.68 -18.79 -11.24
CA LYS A 219 -2.29 -20.06 -11.88
C LYS A 219 -1.81 -21.07 -10.84
N MET A 220 -0.96 -20.63 -9.92
CA MET A 220 -0.38 -21.49 -8.88
C MET A 220 -1.43 -21.92 -7.85
N GLY A 221 -2.34 -21.02 -7.44
CA GLY A 221 -3.47 -21.38 -6.57
C GLY A 221 -4.37 -22.48 -7.17
N ARG A 222 -4.66 -22.41 -8.48
CA ARG A 222 -5.39 -23.48 -9.18
C ARG A 222 -4.61 -24.80 -9.21
N GLN A 223 -3.28 -24.76 -9.37
CA GLN A 223 -2.43 -25.95 -9.36
C GLN A 223 -2.40 -26.62 -7.97
N VAL A 224 -2.37 -25.82 -6.89
CA VAL A 224 -2.48 -26.30 -5.53
C VAL A 224 -3.86 -26.90 -5.27
N ALA A 225 -4.93 -26.22 -5.64
CA ALA A 225 -6.29 -26.71 -5.53
C ALA A 225 -6.53 -28.04 -6.29
N ALA A 226 -5.81 -28.23 -7.41
CA ALA A 226 -5.82 -29.47 -8.20
C ALA A 226 -4.87 -30.57 -7.67
N GLY A 227 -4.18 -30.35 -6.55
CA GLY A 227 -3.20 -31.29 -5.99
C GLY A 227 -1.92 -31.46 -6.83
N GLN A 228 -1.63 -30.55 -7.75
CA GLN A 228 -0.44 -30.59 -8.60
C GLN A 228 0.79 -29.96 -7.93
N LEU A 229 0.58 -29.06 -6.98
CA LEU A 229 1.59 -28.46 -6.13
C LEU A 229 1.18 -28.63 -4.66
N ALA A 230 2.17 -28.72 -3.77
CA ALA A 230 1.93 -28.71 -2.34
C ALA A 230 1.40 -27.34 -1.90
N HIS A 231 0.50 -27.32 -0.92
CA HIS A 231 0.11 -26.10 -0.24
C HIS A 231 1.29 -25.59 0.60
N PRO A 232 1.54 -24.27 0.69
CA PRO A 232 2.42 -23.71 1.70
C PRO A 232 2.04 -24.23 3.10
N ASP A 233 3.02 -24.45 3.94
CA ASP A 233 2.85 -24.95 5.31
C ASP A 233 3.16 -23.80 6.29
N ASP A 234 2.21 -23.51 7.17
CA ASP A 234 2.31 -22.35 8.08
C ASP A 234 3.48 -22.48 9.08
N ASP A 235 3.78 -23.70 9.55
CA ASP A 235 4.90 -23.94 10.48
C ASP A 235 6.24 -23.78 9.75
N ASP A 236 6.37 -24.29 8.50
CA ASP A 236 7.55 -24.08 7.65
C ASP A 236 7.75 -22.60 7.31
N GLU A 237 6.66 -21.86 7.06
CA GLU A 237 6.74 -20.42 6.82
C GLU A 237 7.16 -19.66 8.08
N ALA A 238 6.70 -20.05 9.26
CA ALA A 238 7.12 -19.48 10.53
C ALA A 238 8.61 -19.71 10.80
N ASP A 239 9.10 -20.95 10.58
CA ASP A 239 10.52 -21.29 10.72
C ASP A 239 11.38 -20.45 9.76
N LYS A 240 10.95 -20.28 8.50
CA LYS A 240 11.63 -19.47 7.51
C LYS A 240 11.64 -17.98 7.88
N TYR A 241 10.54 -17.47 8.42
CA TYR A 241 10.47 -16.10 8.93
C TYR A 241 11.46 -15.87 10.07
N GLU A 242 11.51 -16.79 11.04
CA GLU A 242 12.42 -16.70 12.18
C GLU A 242 13.87 -16.76 11.76
N LEU A 243 14.24 -17.67 10.85
CA LEU A 243 15.57 -17.76 10.27
C LEU A 243 15.98 -16.43 9.60
N ALA A 244 15.10 -15.87 8.77
CA ALA A 244 15.36 -14.61 8.09
C ALA A 244 15.53 -13.44 9.08
N ASP A 245 14.65 -13.33 10.08
CA ASP A 245 14.72 -12.31 11.11
C ASP A 245 16.07 -12.36 11.87
N ASP A 246 16.54 -13.56 12.23
CA ASP A 246 17.83 -13.75 12.92
C ASP A 246 19.02 -13.33 12.04
N LEU A 247 19.03 -13.75 10.77
CA LEU A 247 20.09 -13.42 9.83
C LEU A 247 20.13 -11.93 9.49
N PHE A 248 18.96 -11.31 9.28
CA PHE A 248 18.86 -9.88 8.99
C PHE A 248 19.33 -9.06 10.20
N GLN A 249 18.90 -9.41 11.42
CA GLN A 249 19.35 -8.73 12.63
C GLN A 249 20.85 -8.87 12.85
N ALA A 250 21.42 -10.06 12.64
CA ALA A 250 22.86 -10.29 12.72
C ALA A 250 23.65 -9.43 11.70
N ALA A 251 23.04 -9.14 10.53
CA ALA A 251 23.62 -8.27 9.51
C ALA A 251 23.34 -6.78 9.75
N GLY A 252 22.62 -6.41 10.83
CA GLY A 252 22.32 -5.03 11.19
C GLY A 252 21.11 -4.43 10.52
N LEU A 253 20.26 -5.25 9.86
CA LEU A 253 18.92 -4.84 9.42
C LEU A 253 17.95 -5.09 10.58
N GLN A 254 17.02 -4.17 10.79
CA GLN A 254 16.01 -4.27 11.84
C GLN A 254 14.65 -4.40 11.23
N TRP A 255 13.85 -5.32 11.73
CA TRP A 255 12.43 -5.37 11.39
C TRP A 255 11.77 -4.03 11.72
N TYR A 256 10.97 -3.49 10.81
CA TYR A 256 10.25 -2.25 11.04
C TYR A 256 8.74 -2.32 10.73
N GLU A 257 8.32 -3.22 9.85
CA GLU A 257 6.93 -3.58 9.58
C GLU A 257 6.83 -5.01 9.03
N VAL A 258 5.64 -5.56 8.86
CA VAL A 258 5.27 -6.98 8.69
C VAL A 258 6.34 -7.85 8.00
N SER A 259 6.71 -7.50 6.79
CA SER A 259 7.60 -8.29 5.92
C SER A 259 8.89 -7.56 5.56
N ASN A 260 9.23 -6.48 6.28
CA ASN A 260 10.32 -5.58 5.88
C ASN A 260 11.35 -5.33 6.98
N TRP A 261 12.62 -5.42 6.59
CA TRP A 261 13.78 -5.14 7.43
C TRP A 261 14.68 -4.10 6.74
N ALA A 262 15.18 -3.16 7.51
CA ALA A 262 16.07 -2.12 7.02
C ALA A 262 17.17 -1.78 8.02
N ARG A 263 18.29 -1.24 7.54
CA ARG A 263 19.22 -0.51 8.39
C ARG A 263 18.51 0.74 8.91
N PRO A 264 18.78 1.17 10.16
CA PRO A 264 18.17 2.39 10.69
C PRO A 264 18.35 3.59 9.75
N GLY A 265 17.25 4.27 9.42
CA GLY A 265 17.21 5.39 8.50
C GLY A 265 17.03 5.03 7.02
N HIS A 266 16.90 3.74 6.69
CA HIS A 266 16.68 3.24 5.34
C HIS A 266 15.34 2.51 5.18
N GLU A 267 14.45 2.65 6.16
CA GLU A 267 13.07 2.14 6.10
C GLU A 267 12.35 2.78 4.89
N SER A 268 11.48 2.04 4.21
CA SER A 268 10.61 2.63 3.18
C SER A 268 9.61 3.58 3.83
N ARG A 269 9.75 4.86 3.53
CA ARG A 269 8.83 5.88 4.05
C ARG A 269 7.44 5.74 3.49
N HIS A 270 7.34 5.35 2.23
CA HIS A 270 6.08 5.08 1.57
C HIS A 270 5.31 3.93 2.25
N ASN A 271 5.98 2.79 2.53
CA ASN A 271 5.35 1.69 3.27
C ASN A 271 4.90 2.13 4.68
N LEU A 272 5.77 2.86 5.39
CA LEU A 272 5.42 3.39 6.71
C LEU A 272 4.24 4.36 6.66
N GLY A 273 4.07 5.10 5.57
CA GLY A 273 2.94 5.99 5.36
C GLY A 273 1.61 5.22 5.39
N TYR A 274 1.52 4.11 4.66
CA TYR A 274 0.33 3.25 4.70
C TYR A 274 0.03 2.73 6.12
N TRP A 275 1.04 2.22 6.83
CA TRP A 275 0.87 1.71 8.20
C TRP A 275 0.50 2.81 9.20
N ARG A 276 0.92 4.03 8.96
CA ARG A 276 0.58 5.20 9.77
C ARG A 276 -0.75 5.84 9.38
N ASN A 277 -1.38 5.33 8.31
CA ASN A 277 -2.63 5.82 7.75
C ASN A 277 -2.55 7.30 7.36
N VAL A 278 -1.49 7.66 6.60
CA VAL A 278 -1.37 9.01 6.03
C VAL A 278 -2.27 9.17 4.81
N ASP A 279 -2.40 10.38 4.30
CA ASP A 279 -3.15 10.63 3.08
C ASP A 279 -2.31 10.24 1.86
N TRP A 280 -2.93 9.56 0.87
CA TRP A 280 -2.28 9.25 -0.40
C TRP A 280 -3.25 9.31 -1.58
N ALA A 281 -2.73 9.69 -2.73
CA ALA A 281 -3.40 9.55 -4.00
C ALA A 281 -2.88 8.33 -4.74
N GLY A 282 -3.78 7.52 -5.29
CA GLY A 282 -3.48 6.43 -6.19
C GLY A 282 -3.80 6.83 -7.63
N ILE A 283 -2.90 6.52 -8.55
CA ILE A 283 -3.00 6.82 -9.98
C ILE A 283 -2.84 5.52 -10.76
N GLY A 284 -3.70 5.31 -11.73
CA GLY A 284 -3.62 4.14 -12.61
C GLY A 284 -4.67 3.07 -12.32
N PRO A 285 -4.88 2.12 -13.23
CA PRO A 285 -6.00 1.19 -13.19
C PRO A 285 -5.96 0.29 -11.96
N GLY A 286 -6.98 0.39 -11.11
CA GLY A 286 -7.11 -0.34 -9.87
C GLY A 286 -6.32 0.25 -8.69
N ALA A 287 -5.74 1.43 -8.83
CA ALA A 287 -5.13 2.15 -7.73
C ALA A 287 -6.18 2.59 -6.70
N HIS A 288 -5.76 2.69 -5.44
CA HIS A 288 -6.59 3.19 -4.35
C HIS A 288 -6.04 4.53 -3.87
N SER A 289 -6.94 5.43 -3.48
CA SER A 289 -6.61 6.67 -2.77
C SER A 289 -7.27 6.67 -1.39
N HIS A 290 -6.63 7.31 -0.43
CA HIS A 290 -7.15 7.48 0.92
C HIS A 290 -6.92 8.90 1.40
N TYR A 291 -7.96 9.50 1.95
CA TYR A 291 -7.94 10.85 2.49
C TYR A 291 -8.55 10.86 3.88
N ASN A 292 -7.76 11.28 4.86
CA ASN A 292 -8.26 11.56 6.20
C ASN A 292 -8.86 12.96 6.20
N TRP A 293 -10.18 13.06 6.20
CA TRP A 293 -10.85 14.33 6.25
C TRP A 293 -10.53 15.05 7.56
N ILE A 294 -10.01 16.28 7.46
CA ILE A 294 -9.75 17.08 8.65
C ILE A 294 -11.08 17.63 9.11
N GLU A 295 -11.42 17.46 10.40
CA GLU A 295 -12.49 18.20 11.04
C GLU A 295 -12.28 19.70 10.81
N LEU A 296 -13.07 20.26 9.89
CA LEU A 296 -13.33 21.69 9.94
C LEU A 296 -14.17 21.88 11.19
N ASP A 297 -13.67 22.61 12.19
CA ASP A 297 -14.50 23.06 13.32
C ASP A 297 -15.84 23.53 12.76
N PRO A 298 -16.99 23.07 13.30
CA PRO A 298 -18.29 23.55 12.85
C PRO A 298 -18.24 25.07 12.91
N VAL A 299 -18.46 25.71 11.77
CA VAL A 299 -18.60 27.15 11.68
C VAL A 299 -19.67 27.53 12.71
N SER A 300 -19.24 28.23 13.74
CA SER A 300 -20.18 28.78 14.75
C SER A 300 -21.35 29.35 14.01
N GLU A 301 -22.56 28.83 14.33
CA GLU A 301 -23.83 29.27 13.82
C GLU A 301 -23.87 30.80 13.78
N ILE A 302 -23.91 31.34 12.57
CA ILE A 302 -24.38 32.71 12.38
C ILE A 302 -25.88 32.62 12.67
N SER A 303 -26.28 33.23 13.77
CA SER A 303 -27.66 33.36 14.16
C SER A 303 -28.48 33.97 13.03
N GLU A 304 -29.16 33.15 12.25
CA GLU A 304 -30.25 33.63 11.42
C GLU A 304 -31.50 33.77 12.26
N THR A 305 -31.79 35.01 12.61
CA THR A 305 -33.11 35.38 13.08
C THR A 305 -34.09 35.37 11.91
N GLY A 306 -35.06 34.50 11.97
CA GLY A 306 -36.40 34.72 11.43
C GLY A 306 -36.72 34.09 10.07
N GLY A 307 -37.69 33.15 10.08
CA GLY A 307 -38.46 32.79 8.90
C GLY A 307 -38.91 31.33 8.84
N SER A 308 -40.07 31.05 9.42
CA SER A 308 -40.81 29.79 9.37
C SER A 308 -41.25 29.42 7.95
N ALA A 309 -40.98 28.20 7.46
CA ALA A 309 -41.94 27.45 6.62
C ALA A 309 -41.53 25.99 6.56
N GLY A 310 -42.45 25.10 6.87
CA GLY A 310 -42.24 23.66 6.98
C GLY A 310 -42.09 22.94 5.64
N GLY A 311 -41.29 21.92 5.66
CA GLY A 311 -41.13 20.93 4.61
C GLY A 311 -40.55 19.66 5.20
N ARG A 312 -41.32 18.58 5.15
CA ARG A 312 -40.99 17.26 5.67
C ARG A 312 -39.76 16.70 4.95
N SER A 313 -38.74 16.36 5.70
CA SER A 313 -37.60 15.55 5.21
C SER A 313 -37.99 14.08 5.27
N GLU A 314 -37.94 13.40 4.13
CA GLU A 314 -37.95 11.93 4.06
C GLU A 314 -36.53 11.43 4.45
N GLU A 315 -36.49 10.67 5.53
CA GLU A 315 -35.32 9.93 5.96
C GLU A 315 -35.01 8.82 4.94
N GLY A 316 -33.87 8.95 4.23
CA GLY A 316 -33.30 7.90 3.40
C GLY A 316 -32.64 6.83 4.27
N ALA A 317 -33.41 5.81 4.64
CA ALA A 317 -32.91 4.67 5.40
C ALA A 317 -31.95 3.81 4.55
N TRP A 318 -30.73 3.64 5.03
CA TRP A 318 -29.78 2.66 4.51
C TRP A 318 -30.28 1.23 4.75
N ARG A 319 -30.70 0.53 3.72
CA ARG A 319 -31.09 -0.87 3.84
C ARG A 319 -29.86 -1.78 3.65
N LYS A 320 -29.47 -2.47 4.71
CA LYS A 320 -28.68 -3.70 4.63
C LYS A 320 -29.54 -4.78 3.98
N THR A 321 -29.30 -5.14 2.75
CA THR A 321 -29.89 -6.34 2.14
C THR A 321 -28.96 -7.53 2.39
N GLY A 322 -29.13 -8.16 3.54
CA GLY A 322 -28.62 -9.49 3.78
C GLY A 322 -29.69 -10.49 3.36
N GLN A 323 -29.55 -11.12 2.21
CA GLN A 323 -30.18 -12.40 1.90
C GLN A 323 -29.10 -13.34 1.38
N ARG A 324 -28.90 -14.43 2.14
CA ARG A 324 -28.06 -15.57 1.72
C ARG A 324 -28.79 -16.27 0.59
N GLY A 325 -28.20 -16.29 -0.59
CA GLY A 325 -28.49 -17.25 -1.64
C GLY A 325 -27.33 -18.24 -1.69
N ASP A 326 -27.65 -19.49 -1.47
CA ASP A 326 -26.72 -20.62 -1.43
C ASP A 326 -26.50 -21.06 -2.90
N ASP A 327 -25.45 -20.53 -3.52
CA ASP A 327 -24.87 -21.03 -4.77
C ASP A 327 -23.37 -20.69 -4.80
N GLY A 328 -22.59 -21.69 -4.60
CA GLY A 328 -21.15 -21.90 -4.54
C GLY A 328 -20.23 -21.07 -5.46
N SER A 329 -20.27 -19.74 -5.41
CA SER A 329 -19.26 -18.85 -5.95
C SER A 329 -18.73 -17.97 -4.80
N GLY A 330 -17.49 -18.26 -4.34
CA GLY A 330 -16.81 -17.51 -3.29
C GLY A 330 -16.59 -16.06 -3.73
N GLU A 331 -17.49 -15.18 -3.33
CA GLU A 331 -17.28 -13.75 -3.37
C GLU A 331 -16.57 -13.34 -2.07
N GLY A 332 -15.37 -12.80 -2.20
CA GLY A 332 -14.68 -12.03 -1.16
C GLY A 332 -15.57 -10.87 -0.64
N PRO A 333 -15.13 -10.11 0.39
CA PRO A 333 -15.97 -9.16 1.09
C PRO A 333 -16.72 -8.27 0.10
N GLN A 334 -18.05 -8.21 0.24
CA GLN A 334 -18.95 -7.55 -0.70
C GLN A 334 -18.55 -6.09 -0.88
N ALA A 335 -17.98 -5.78 -2.04
CA ALA A 335 -17.81 -4.40 -2.47
C ALA A 335 -19.18 -3.74 -2.62
N PHE A 336 -19.43 -2.68 -1.86
CA PHE A 336 -20.64 -1.88 -2.01
C PHE A 336 -20.65 -1.28 -3.43
N ARG A 337 -21.64 -1.67 -4.23
CA ARG A 337 -21.88 -1.04 -5.53
C ARG A 337 -22.68 0.23 -5.30
N PHE A 338 -22.08 1.37 -5.57
CA PHE A 338 -22.83 2.61 -5.73
C PHE A 338 -23.63 2.54 -7.04
N ALA A 339 -24.95 2.44 -6.95
CA ALA A 339 -25.85 2.64 -8.09
C ALA A 339 -26.15 4.14 -8.18
N GLY A 340 -25.40 4.89 -8.98
CA GLY A 340 -25.62 6.32 -9.16
C GLY A 340 -24.46 7.02 -9.88
N PRO A 341 -24.64 8.27 -10.30
CA PRO A 341 -23.56 9.05 -10.90
C PRO A 341 -22.45 9.27 -9.88
N SER A 342 -21.24 9.13 -10.29
CA SER A 342 -19.94 9.28 -9.60
C SER A 342 -19.97 9.37 -8.06
N PRO A 343 -19.27 8.49 -7.31
CA PRO A 343 -19.21 8.57 -5.83
C PRO A 343 -18.79 9.95 -5.30
N ALA A 344 -18.10 10.73 -6.11
CA ALA A 344 -17.68 12.10 -5.80
C ALA A 344 -18.85 13.06 -5.45
N ALA A 345 -20.05 12.81 -5.94
CA ALA A 345 -21.19 13.70 -5.67
C ALA A 345 -21.71 13.58 -4.23
N ASP A 346 -21.45 12.49 -3.53
CA ASP A 346 -21.97 12.25 -2.18
C ASP A 346 -20.92 12.44 -1.07
N CYS A 347 -19.65 12.43 -1.39
CA CYS A 347 -18.56 12.70 -0.43
C CYS A 347 -18.56 14.15 0.07
N SER A 348 -19.29 15.08 -0.58
CA SER A 348 -19.30 16.50 -0.25
C SER A 348 -20.07 16.87 1.03
N LYS A 349 -20.70 15.90 1.72
CA LYS A 349 -21.61 16.18 2.84
C LYS A 349 -21.13 15.67 4.20
N VAL A 350 -19.96 15.04 4.28
CA VAL A 350 -19.55 14.36 5.51
C VAL A 350 -18.29 15.01 6.05
N ALA A 351 -18.46 16.08 6.83
CA ALA A 351 -17.37 16.67 7.60
C ALA A 351 -16.91 15.69 8.68
N GLY A 352 -15.62 15.39 8.73
CA GLY A 352 -15.00 14.58 9.80
C GLY A 352 -14.83 13.08 9.52
N GLU A 353 -15.12 12.59 8.32
CA GLU A 353 -14.92 11.17 7.95
C GLU A 353 -13.74 10.99 7.01
N SER A 354 -13.10 9.81 7.06
CA SER A 354 -12.07 9.43 6.09
C SER A 354 -12.73 8.80 4.87
N VAL A 355 -12.12 8.96 3.70
CA VAL A 355 -12.65 8.44 2.44
C VAL A 355 -11.59 7.60 1.75
N ARG A 356 -11.98 6.43 1.26
CA ARG A 356 -11.18 5.61 0.36
C ARG A 356 -11.91 5.44 -0.96
N VAL A 357 -11.21 5.64 -2.07
CA VAL A 357 -11.72 5.44 -3.42
C VAL A 357 -10.77 4.55 -4.21
N TRP A 358 -11.29 3.84 -5.21
CA TRP A 358 -10.48 2.97 -6.06
C TRP A 358 -10.87 3.07 -7.52
N ASP A 359 -9.86 2.99 -8.36
CA ASP A 359 -9.98 3.14 -9.79
C ASP A 359 -10.55 1.89 -10.48
N ILE A 360 -11.08 2.12 -11.68
CA ILE A 360 -11.46 1.06 -12.61
C ILE A 360 -10.26 0.15 -12.87
N ARG A 361 -10.38 -1.14 -12.60
CA ARG A 361 -9.28 -2.12 -12.72
C ARG A 361 -8.83 -2.36 -14.16
N HIS A 362 -9.76 -2.35 -15.14
CA HIS A 362 -9.41 -2.63 -16.53
C HIS A 362 -8.77 -1.41 -17.20
N PRO A 363 -7.51 -1.49 -17.71
CA PRO A 363 -6.75 -0.32 -18.19
C PRO A 363 -7.47 0.46 -19.31
N ARG A 364 -8.13 -0.22 -20.24
CA ARG A 364 -8.88 0.45 -21.32
C ARG A 364 -10.07 1.24 -20.82
N ALA A 365 -10.82 0.71 -19.84
CA ALA A 365 -11.96 1.41 -19.27
C ALA A 365 -11.52 2.60 -18.41
N TRP A 366 -10.43 2.42 -17.64
CA TRP A 366 -9.75 3.48 -16.92
C TRP A 366 -9.31 4.62 -17.86
N ALA A 367 -8.54 4.30 -18.91
CA ALA A 367 -8.06 5.29 -19.87
C ALA A 367 -9.20 6.03 -20.57
N ARG A 368 -10.32 5.34 -20.88
CA ARG A 368 -11.52 5.96 -21.46
C ARG A 368 -12.13 6.99 -20.52
N ALA A 369 -12.27 6.67 -19.22
CA ALA A 369 -12.83 7.60 -18.23
C ALA A 369 -11.96 8.87 -18.13
N VAL A 370 -10.64 8.70 -17.97
CA VAL A 370 -9.67 9.80 -17.90
C VAL A 370 -9.67 10.65 -19.18
N ASN A 371 -9.74 10.02 -20.36
CA ASN A 371 -9.80 10.73 -21.65
C ASN A 371 -11.11 11.52 -21.85
N GLN A 372 -12.16 11.17 -21.10
CA GLN A 372 -13.43 11.90 -21.03
C GLN A 372 -13.49 12.92 -19.88
N GLU A 373 -12.32 13.26 -19.31
CA GLU A 373 -12.18 14.22 -18.20
C GLU A 373 -13.04 13.85 -16.97
N ARG A 374 -13.12 12.53 -16.67
CA ARG A 374 -13.81 11.99 -15.50
C ARG A 374 -12.83 11.23 -14.63
N GLN A 375 -12.99 11.38 -13.31
CA GLN A 375 -12.29 10.52 -12.37
C GLN A 375 -12.60 9.06 -12.71
N PRO A 376 -11.58 8.19 -12.78
CA PRO A 376 -11.78 6.81 -13.19
C PRO A 376 -12.24 5.91 -12.03
N TRP A 377 -12.86 6.46 -11.01
CA TRP A 377 -13.30 5.70 -9.83
C TRP A 377 -14.40 4.72 -10.18
N SER A 378 -14.24 3.49 -9.75
CA SER A 378 -15.25 2.42 -9.86
C SER A 378 -15.99 2.19 -8.55
N GLY A 379 -15.50 2.73 -7.45
CA GLY A 379 -16.12 2.66 -6.14
C GLY A 379 -15.38 3.49 -5.10
N GLY A 380 -15.95 3.54 -3.92
CA GLY A 380 -15.37 4.20 -2.76
C GLY A 380 -16.16 3.85 -1.51
N GLU A 381 -15.59 4.16 -0.37
CA GLU A 381 -16.21 3.98 0.95
C GLU A 381 -15.89 5.16 1.85
N VAL A 382 -16.81 5.45 2.75
CA VAL A 382 -16.60 6.38 3.84
C VAL A 382 -16.25 5.57 5.08
N ILE A 383 -15.11 5.89 5.68
CA ILE A 383 -14.57 5.16 6.83
C ILE A 383 -15.07 5.85 8.11
N GLY A 384 -16.06 5.24 8.76
CA GLY A 384 -16.66 5.75 9.97
C GLY A 384 -15.76 5.62 11.22
N PRO A 385 -16.23 6.10 12.37
CA PRO A 385 -15.42 6.07 13.60
C PRO A 385 -15.00 4.66 14.05
N ARG A 386 -15.87 3.66 13.85
CA ARG A 386 -15.61 2.28 14.22
C ARG A 386 -14.53 1.67 13.30
N GLU A 387 -14.70 1.80 12.01
CA GLU A 387 -13.74 1.33 11.02
C GLU A 387 -12.37 2.01 11.21
N ARG A 388 -12.33 3.30 11.53
CA ARG A 388 -11.07 4.02 11.87
C ARG A 388 -10.39 3.46 13.11
N LEU A 389 -11.18 3.04 14.12
CA LEU A 389 -10.63 2.38 15.31
C LEU A 389 -10.04 1.02 14.94
N GLU A 390 -10.79 0.19 14.22
CA GLU A 390 -10.38 -1.14 13.76
C GLU A 390 -9.10 -1.05 12.90
N GLU A 391 -9.07 -0.16 11.91
CA GLU A 391 -7.88 0.11 11.08
C GLU A 391 -6.71 0.64 11.90
N GLY A 392 -6.97 1.57 12.81
CA GLY A 392 -5.93 2.14 13.68
C GLY A 392 -5.24 1.09 14.55
N VAL A 393 -5.98 0.09 15.04
CA VAL A 393 -5.44 -1.07 15.76
C VAL A 393 -4.65 -1.95 14.81
N MET A 394 -5.27 -2.36 13.70
CA MET A 394 -4.70 -3.27 12.70
C MET A 394 -3.36 -2.76 12.14
N LEU A 395 -3.33 -1.50 11.73
CA LEU A 395 -2.13 -0.88 11.14
C LEU A 395 -1.05 -0.62 12.20
N GLY A 396 -1.45 -0.13 13.40
CA GLY A 396 -0.51 0.23 14.45
C GLY A 396 0.20 -0.96 15.10
N LEU A 397 -0.38 -2.16 15.07
CA LEU A 397 0.23 -3.40 15.58
C LEU A 397 1.12 -4.11 14.54
N ARG A 398 1.20 -3.61 13.32
CA ARG A 398 2.03 -4.18 12.25
C ARG A 398 3.38 -3.50 12.08
N ILE A 399 3.69 -2.50 12.91
CA ILE A 399 4.95 -1.75 12.84
C ILE A 399 5.75 -1.83 14.16
N ARG A 400 7.06 -1.72 14.05
CA ARG A 400 7.99 -1.72 15.20
C ARG A 400 7.72 -0.64 16.23
N GLU A 401 7.18 0.50 15.79
CA GLU A 401 6.79 1.58 16.67
C GLU A 401 5.65 1.16 17.61
N GLY A 402 4.82 0.23 17.18
CA GLY A 402 3.65 -0.23 17.89
C GLY A 402 2.49 0.79 17.89
N LEU A 403 1.37 0.38 18.43
CA LEU A 403 0.14 1.18 18.55
C LEU A 403 0.24 2.17 19.71
N SER A 404 0.07 3.47 19.44
CA SER A 404 0.01 4.50 20.48
C SER A 404 -1.27 4.38 21.32
N LEU A 405 -1.15 4.29 22.64
CA LEU A 405 -2.29 4.29 23.56
C LEU A 405 -3.08 5.59 23.47
N GLU A 406 -2.42 6.74 23.32
CA GLU A 406 -3.09 8.03 23.15
C GLU A 406 -3.91 8.09 21.85
N LYS A 407 -3.34 7.59 20.71
CA LYS A 407 -4.10 7.49 19.45
C LYS A 407 -5.30 6.56 19.62
N LEU A 408 -5.10 5.42 20.29
CA LEU A 408 -6.15 4.42 20.52
C LEU A 408 -7.28 5.00 21.40
N GLU A 409 -6.96 5.70 22.50
CA GLU A 409 -7.95 6.37 23.36
C GLU A 409 -8.76 7.45 22.61
N ARG A 410 -8.10 8.20 21.74
CA ARG A 410 -8.79 9.17 20.88
C ARG A 410 -9.74 8.52 19.90
N LEU A 411 -9.32 7.43 19.24
CA LEU A 411 -10.16 6.70 18.29
C LEU A 411 -11.32 5.99 18.99
N ALA A 412 -11.12 5.45 20.19
CA ALA A 412 -12.14 4.80 21.01
C ALA A 412 -13.08 5.79 21.71
N GLY A 413 -12.81 7.10 21.66
CA GLY A 413 -13.61 8.12 22.31
C GLY A 413 -13.55 8.10 23.84
N GLY A 414 -12.55 7.44 24.44
CA GLY A 414 -12.43 7.32 25.90
C GLY A 414 -11.14 6.70 26.39
N ARG A 415 -10.94 6.71 27.72
CA ARG A 415 -9.78 6.08 28.34
C ARG A 415 -9.89 4.56 28.29
N LEU A 416 -8.78 3.90 28.00
CA LEU A 416 -8.67 2.44 27.98
C LEU A 416 -8.49 1.86 29.38
N ASP A 417 -9.19 0.78 29.66
CA ASP A 417 -8.87 -0.07 30.80
C ASP A 417 -7.74 -1.03 30.41
N LEU A 418 -6.49 -0.64 30.70
CA LEU A 418 -5.30 -1.42 30.36
C LEU A 418 -5.31 -2.86 30.93
N ARG A 419 -6.17 -3.16 31.94
CA ARG A 419 -6.32 -4.53 32.47
C ARG A 419 -6.93 -5.45 31.43
N ARG A 420 -7.73 -4.93 30.49
CA ARG A 420 -8.27 -5.70 29.36
C ARG A 420 -7.21 -6.14 28.34
N LEU A 421 -6.07 -5.45 28.31
CA LEU A 421 -4.92 -5.84 27.49
C LEU A 421 -4.04 -6.93 28.14
N ALA A 422 -4.38 -7.36 29.37
CA ALA A 422 -3.60 -8.35 30.09
C ALA A 422 -3.43 -9.67 29.33
N PRO A 423 -4.41 -10.22 28.59
CA PRO A 423 -4.21 -11.44 27.80
C PRO A 423 -3.06 -11.29 26.78
N ALA A 424 -3.08 -10.25 25.95
CA ALA A 424 -2.04 -9.97 24.95
C ALA A 424 -0.66 -9.77 25.58
N LEU A 425 -0.59 -9.02 26.71
CA LEU A 425 0.67 -8.72 27.40
C LEU A 425 1.22 -9.95 28.15
N HIS A 426 0.38 -10.69 28.89
CA HIS A 426 0.79 -11.89 29.63
C HIS A 426 1.03 -13.08 28.70
N GLY A 427 0.33 -13.17 27.58
CA GLY A 427 0.56 -14.17 26.52
C GLY A 427 1.88 -13.95 25.77
N GLY A 428 2.57 -12.86 26.04
CA GLY A 428 3.85 -12.52 25.41
C GLY A 428 3.73 -12.09 23.96
N LEU A 429 2.53 -11.73 23.49
CA LEU A 429 2.30 -11.25 22.12
C LEU A 429 2.73 -9.78 21.97
N ALA A 430 2.59 -8.99 23.02
CA ALA A 430 2.97 -7.59 23.01
C ALA A 430 3.64 -7.13 24.31
N GLN A 431 4.26 -5.95 24.27
CA GLN A 431 4.83 -5.27 25.42
C GLN A 431 4.26 -3.83 25.49
N ALA A 432 3.91 -3.38 26.68
CA ALA A 432 3.59 -1.99 26.94
C ALA A 432 4.90 -1.21 27.20
N ARG A 433 5.28 -0.34 26.27
CA ARG A 433 6.51 0.45 26.38
C ARG A 433 6.30 1.87 25.88
N GLY A 434 6.67 2.87 26.68
CA GLY A 434 6.63 4.29 26.27
C GLY A 434 5.25 4.78 25.82
N GLY A 435 4.16 4.31 26.46
CA GLY A 435 2.79 4.68 26.07
C GLY A 435 2.31 4.02 24.78
N ARG A 436 2.92 2.90 24.38
CA ARG A 436 2.59 2.14 23.17
C ARG A 436 2.46 0.65 23.48
N ILE A 437 1.64 -0.04 22.67
CA ILE A 437 1.56 -1.51 22.60
C ILE A 437 2.46 -1.93 21.44
N VAL A 438 3.57 -2.59 21.73
CA VAL A 438 4.59 -2.98 20.75
C VAL A 438 4.55 -4.49 20.58
N PRO A 439 4.34 -5.04 19.37
CA PRO A 439 4.34 -6.48 19.15
C PRO A 439 5.73 -7.07 19.46
N THR A 440 5.77 -8.22 20.11
CA THR A 440 6.97 -9.05 20.25
C THR A 440 7.22 -9.83 18.95
N ARG A 441 8.35 -10.54 18.83
CA ARG A 441 8.58 -11.48 17.71
C ARG A 441 7.44 -12.50 17.57
N ARG A 442 7.01 -13.09 18.70
CA ARG A 442 5.87 -14.01 18.73
C ARG A 442 4.57 -13.31 18.32
N GLY A 443 4.33 -12.08 18.76
CA GLY A 443 3.16 -11.31 18.38
C GLY A 443 3.16 -10.87 16.91
N ARG A 444 4.31 -10.83 16.24
CA ARG A 444 4.39 -10.61 14.78
C ARG A 444 3.89 -11.84 14.01
N LEU A 445 4.24 -13.05 14.46
CA LEU A 445 3.79 -14.30 13.87
C LEU A 445 2.30 -14.58 14.16
N LEU A 446 1.80 -14.14 15.31
CA LEU A 446 0.41 -14.28 15.74
C LEU A 446 -0.29 -12.92 15.77
N ASN A 447 -0.09 -12.12 14.72
CA ASN A 447 -0.53 -10.73 14.73
C ASN A 447 -2.05 -10.59 14.69
N ASP A 448 -2.76 -11.50 14.05
CA ASP A 448 -4.21 -11.47 13.97
C ASP A 448 -4.84 -11.77 15.35
N ASP A 449 -4.26 -12.69 16.14
CA ASP A 449 -4.67 -12.94 17.53
C ASP A 449 -4.41 -11.69 18.40
N LEU A 450 -3.24 -11.05 18.24
CA LEU A 450 -2.91 -9.82 18.95
C LEU A 450 -3.88 -8.68 18.60
N ILE A 451 -4.24 -8.54 17.33
CA ILE A 451 -5.22 -7.55 16.87
C ILE A 451 -6.59 -7.84 17.49
N ALA A 452 -7.04 -9.10 17.48
CA ALA A 452 -8.32 -9.51 18.07
C ALA A 452 -8.39 -9.20 19.57
N ASP A 453 -7.34 -9.55 20.34
CA ASP A 453 -7.23 -9.26 21.77
C ASP A 453 -7.33 -7.74 22.05
N VAL A 454 -6.68 -6.92 21.22
CA VAL A 454 -6.70 -5.45 21.41
C VAL A 454 -8.06 -4.87 21.01
N LEU A 455 -8.69 -5.35 19.94
CA LEU A 455 -10.03 -4.91 19.54
C LEU A 455 -11.08 -5.26 20.61
N GLU A 456 -11.04 -6.48 21.17
CA GLU A 456 -11.91 -6.86 22.29
C GLU A 456 -11.68 -5.96 23.51
N ALA A 457 -10.44 -5.64 23.82
CA ALA A 457 -10.10 -4.79 24.96
C ALA A 457 -10.66 -3.37 24.82
N VAL A 458 -10.77 -2.84 23.61
CA VAL A 458 -11.33 -1.51 23.35
C VAL A 458 -12.84 -1.51 23.11
N GLY A 459 -13.46 -2.70 23.01
CA GLY A 459 -14.89 -2.85 22.82
C GLY A 459 -15.35 -2.56 21.39
N ALA A 460 -14.50 -2.83 20.42
CA ALA A 460 -14.76 -2.66 18.99
C ALA A 460 -15.48 -3.87 18.37
#